data_4ccdb813ae1db9652538ba85ccd53171
#
_entry.id   4ccdb813ae1db9652538ba85ccd53171
#
_cell.length_a   1.000
_cell.length_b   1.000
_cell.length_c   1.000
_cell.angle_alpha   90.00
_cell.angle_beta   90.00
_cell.angle_gamma   90.00
#
_symmetry.space_group_name_H-M   'P 1'
#
loop_
_entity.id
_entity.type
_entity.pdbx_description
1 polymer ?
#
loop_
_entity_poly.entity_id
_entity_poly.type
_entity_poly.pdbx_seq_one_letter_code
_entity_poly.pdbx_strand_id
1 'polypeptide(L)'
;MADQGPTGVWERRWHGAVLAALATWGRQLPITHVDDPARAQVLVRRQRPPLQHNRASHGRALLQLVEVQRGGPWQLEPRVEVLISPGQGPRGIQATALHELGHAFGLWGHSDRAGDAMAAQPGGQPVLELSPRDRATLQWLQQQPGLAEPAAPPRP
;
A
#
# COMPACT_ATOMS: atom_id res chain seq x y z
N MET A 1 -22.40 12.54 -2.71
CA MET A 1 -23.07 11.51 -1.89
C MET A 1 -22.07 11.13 -0.80
N ALA A 2 -22.43 11.35 0.46
CA ALA A 2 -21.60 10.99 1.58
C ALA A 2 -21.33 9.46 1.54
N ASP A 3 -20.07 9.08 1.68
CA ASP A 3 -19.65 7.69 1.82
C ASP A 3 -20.41 7.11 3.03
N GLN A 4 -21.37 6.23 2.75
CA GLN A 4 -21.99 5.46 3.80
C GLN A 4 -20.95 4.46 4.23
N GLY A 5 -20.39 4.63 5.43
CA GLY A 5 -19.41 3.72 6.01
C GLY A 5 -19.88 2.25 5.95
N PRO A 6 -18.98 1.29 6.22
CA PRO A 6 -19.22 -0.14 5.99
C PRO A 6 -20.50 -0.63 6.67
N THR A 7 -21.45 -1.12 5.88
CA THR A 7 -22.82 -1.46 6.32
C THR A 7 -22.95 -2.88 6.88
N GLY A 8 -22.13 -3.82 6.42
CA GLY A 8 -22.18 -5.23 6.83
C GLY A 8 -21.10 -5.63 7.83
N VAL A 9 -21.34 -6.68 8.62
CA VAL A 9 -20.35 -7.20 9.59
C VAL A 9 -19.01 -7.56 8.91
N TRP A 10 -19.07 -8.18 7.75
CA TRP A 10 -17.89 -8.59 6.98
C TRP A 10 -17.13 -7.39 6.41
N GLU A 11 -17.85 -6.36 6.02
CA GLU A 11 -17.28 -5.12 5.51
C GLU A 11 -16.59 -4.34 6.62
N ARG A 12 -17.23 -4.20 7.79
CA ARG A 12 -16.61 -3.59 8.97
C ARG A 12 -15.36 -4.33 9.42
N ARG A 13 -15.36 -5.67 9.41
CA ARG A 13 -14.18 -6.48 9.74
C ARG A 13 -13.04 -6.26 8.76
N TRP A 14 -13.34 -6.24 7.47
CA TRP A 14 -12.36 -5.97 6.43
C TRP A 14 -11.78 -4.56 6.59
N HIS A 15 -12.63 -3.56 6.72
CA HIS A 15 -12.24 -2.17 6.89
C HIS A 15 -11.37 -1.98 8.14
N GLY A 16 -11.77 -2.54 9.29
CA GLY A 16 -10.99 -2.48 10.53
C GLY A 16 -9.61 -3.11 10.39
N ALA A 17 -9.48 -4.24 9.67
CA ALA A 17 -8.20 -4.90 9.43
C ALA A 17 -7.27 -4.04 8.53
N VAL A 18 -7.82 -3.40 7.50
CA VAL A 18 -7.07 -2.49 6.63
C VAL A 18 -6.62 -1.25 7.38
N LEU A 19 -7.49 -0.66 8.20
CA LEU A 19 -7.14 0.50 9.04
C LEU A 19 -6.03 0.15 10.04
N ALA A 20 -6.04 -1.05 10.62
CA ALA A 20 -4.98 -1.51 11.52
C ALA A 20 -3.62 -1.60 10.79
N ALA A 21 -3.61 -2.11 9.56
CA ALA A 21 -2.40 -2.13 8.72
C ALA A 21 -1.92 -0.72 8.36
N LEU A 22 -2.84 0.18 7.99
CA LEU A 22 -2.51 1.60 7.74
C LEU A 22 -1.94 2.28 8.98
N ALA A 23 -2.51 2.04 10.17
CA ALA A 23 -1.99 2.56 11.42
C ALA A 23 -0.56 2.07 11.72
N THR A 24 -0.24 0.83 11.35
CA THR A 24 1.11 0.29 11.48
C THR A 24 2.11 1.04 10.60
N TRP A 25 1.78 1.28 9.32
CA TRP A 25 2.59 2.10 8.42
C TRP A 25 2.63 3.57 8.83
N GLY A 26 1.53 4.12 9.35
CA GLY A 26 1.43 5.50 9.83
C GLY A 26 2.38 5.85 10.96
N ARG A 27 2.94 4.84 11.65
CA ARG A 27 4.04 5.05 12.63
C ARG A 27 5.39 5.31 11.96
N GLN A 28 5.53 5.05 10.66
CA GLN A 28 6.78 5.16 9.93
C GLN A 28 6.79 6.30 8.90
N LEU A 29 5.62 6.67 8.40
CA LEU A 29 5.47 7.70 7.37
C LEU A 29 4.14 8.45 7.55
N PRO A 30 4.05 9.74 7.17
CA PRO A 30 2.79 10.48 7.22
C PRO A 30 1.80 9.94 6.17
N ILE A 31 0.61 9.56 6.63
CA ILE A 31 -0.49 9.10 5.77
C ILE A 31 -1.68 10.04 5.98
N THR A 32 -2.18 10.62 4.90
CA THR A 32 -3.38 11.46 4.92
C THR A 32 -4.52 10.73 4.24
N HIS A 33 -5.63 10.57 4.94
CA HIS A 33 -6.86 10.06 4.35
C HIS A 33 -7.54 11.17 3.53
N VAL A 34 -8.02 10.81 2.35
CA VAL A 34 -8.75 11.72 1.46
C VAL A 34 -10.07 11.07 1.04
N ASP A 35 -11.14 11.86 0.99
CA ASP A 35 -12.48 11.36 0.63
C ASP A 35 -12.66 11.27 -0.90
N ASP A 36 -11.92 12.08 -1.66
CA ASP A 36 -11.97 12.10 -3.11
C ASP A 36 -10.95 11.11 -3.69
N PRO A 37 -11.40 10.00 -4.32
CA PRO A 37 -10.50 9.03 -4.95
C PRO A 37 -9.59 9.61 -6.03
N ALA A 38 -10.01 10.70 -6.69
CA ALA A 38 -9.19 11.36 -7.71
C ALA A 38 -7.93 12.02 -7.13
N ARG A 39 -7.96 12.34 -5.83
CA ARG A 39 -6.84 12.92 -5.08
C ARG A 39 -5.97 11.89 -4.40
N ALA A 40 -6.42 10.63 -4.32
CA ALA A 40 -5.69 9.57 -3.65
C ALA A 40 -4.51 9.08 -4.51
N GLN A 41 -3.35 8.95 -3.90
CA GLN A 41 -2.19 8.29 -4.50
C GLN A 41 -2.26 6.77 -4.31
N VAL A 42 -2.93 6.31 -3.25
CA VAL A 42 -3.16 4.90 -2.95
C VAL A 42 -4.66 4.66 -2.79
N LEU A 43 -5.21 3.75 -3.61
CA LEU A 43 -6.60 3.32 -3.55
C LEU A 43 -6.66 1.88 -3.04
N VAL A 44 -7.30 1.66 -1.90
CA VAL A 44 -7.47 0.31 -1.35
C VAL A 44 -8.88 -0.18 -1.67
N ARG A 45 -8.95 -1.33 -2.35
CA ARG A 45 -10.23 -1.93 -2.77
C ARG A 45 -10.46 -3.29 -2.10
N ARG A 46 -11.68 -3.47 -1.64
CA ARG A 46 -12.18 -4.75 -1.14
C ARG A 46 -12.54 -5.64 -2.34
N GLN A 47 -11.52 -6.23 -2.94
CA GLN A 47 -11.67 -7.02 -4.16
C GLN A 47 -10.65 -8.16 -4.18
N ARG A 48 -11.07 -9.33 -4.65
CA ARG A 48 -10.14 -10.42 -4.93
C ARG A 48 -9.31 -10.07 -6.17
N PRO A 49 -7.97 -10.13 -6.08
CA PRO A 49 -7.13 -9.96 -7.26
C PRO A 49 -7.47 -10.97 -8.35
N PRO A 50 -7.41 -10.57 -9.64
CA PRO A 50 -7.57 -11.53 -10.74
C PRO A 50 -6.45 -12.57 -10.71
N LEU A 51 -6.73 -13.75 -11.27
CA LEU A 51 -5.73 -14.82 -11.38
C LEU A 51 -4.54 -14.34 -12.21
N GLN A 52 -3.34 -14.68 -11.76
CA GLN A 52 -2.11 -14.44 -12.48
C GLN A 52 -1.40 -15.77 -12.70
N HIS A 53 -1.11 -16.13 -13.93
CA HIS A 53 -0.56 -17.44 -14.29
C HIS A 53 -1.34 -18.61 -13.65
N ASN A 54 -2.67 -18.50 -13.68
CA ASN A 54 -3.61 -19.44 -13.06
C ASN A 54 -3.47 -19.61 -11.53
N ARG A 55 -2.81 -18.65 -10.85
CA ARG A 55 -2.66 -18.65 -9.38
C ARG A 55 -3.49 -17.55 -8.75
N ALA A 56 -4.20 -17.89 -7.68
CA ALA A 56 -4.92 -16.93 -6.84
C ALA A 56 -3.97 -16.30 -5.81
N SER A 57 -4.18 -15.01 -5.54
CA SER A 57 -3.55 -14.31 -4.42
C SER A 57 -4.61 -13.64 -3.55
N HIS A 58 -4.25 -13.35 -2.32
CA HIS A 58 -5.13 -12.65 -1.39
C HIS A 58 -5.01 -11.13 -1.48
N GLY A 59 -3.89 -10.65 -1.97
CA GLY A 59 -3.61 -9.23 -2.18
C GLY A 59 -2.86 -8.99 -3.48
N ARG A 60 -2.87 -7.73 -3.94
CA ARG A 60 -2.06 -7.24 -5.05
C ARG A 60 -2.00 -5.72 -5.05
N ALA A 61 -0.79 -5.19 -5.19
CA ALA A 61 -0.57 -3.78 -5.49
C ALA A 61 -0.29 -3.60 -6.99
N LEU A 62 -0.96 -2.63 -7.61
CA LEU A 62 -0.86 -2.31 -9.04
C LEU A 62 -0.39 -0.87 -9.19
N LEU A 63 0.84 -0.68 -9.64
CA LEU A 63 1.40 0.64 -9.93
C LEU A 63 0.91 1.14 -11.29
N GLN A 64 0.46 2.38 -11.32
CA GLN A 64 0.12 3.13 -12.53
C GLN A 64 0.85 4.46 -12.50
N LEU A 65 1.30 4.92 -13.65
CA LEU A 65 1.78 6.29 -13.85
C LEU A 65 0.66 7.08 -14.52
N VAL A 66 0.21 8.15 -13.88
CA VAL A 66 -0.84 9.01 -14.40
C VAL A 66 -0.30 10.40 -14.70
N GLU A 67 -0.72 10.98 -15.83
CA GLU A 67 -0.39 12.35 -16.17
C GLU A 67 -1.31 13.29 -15.37
N VAL A 68 -0.70 14.24 -14.68
CA VAL A 68 -1.42 15.27 -13.92
C VAL A 68 -0.90 16.65 -14.26
N GLN A 69 -1.78 17.63 -14.24
CA GLN A 69 -1.44 19.05 -14.38
C GLN A 69 -1.98 19.84 -13.20
N ARG A 70 -1.10 20.39 -12.38
CA ARG A 70 -1.46 21.18 -11.19
C ARG A 70 -1.00 22.63 -11.33
N GLY A 71 -1.56 23.34 -12.30
CA GLY A 71 -1.22 24.75 -12.54
C GLY A 71 0.16 25.01 -13.14
N GLY A 72 0.83 23.95 -13.65
CA GLY A 72 2.16 23.99 -14.25
C GLY A 72 2.28 23.01 -15.42
N PRO A 73 3.50 22.56 -15.77
CA PRO A 73 3.71 21.55 -16.81
C PRO A 73 3.09 20.22 -16.40
N TRP A 74 2.81 19.36 -17.38
CA TRP A 74 2.37 17.98 -17.16
C TRP A 74 3.46 17.21 -16.43
N GLN A 75 3.05 16.43 -15.43
CA GLN A 75 3.93 15.59 -14.62
C GLN A 75 3.35 14.17 -14.53
N LEU A 76 4.24 13.19 -14.42
CA LEU A 76 3.85 11.82 -14.14
C LEU A 76 3.82 11.60 -12.63
N GLU A 77 2.66 11.19 -12.11
CA GLU A 77 2.52 10.83 -10.70
C GLU A 77 2.27 9.32 -10.56
N PRO A 78 2.94 8.65 -9.62
CA PRO A 78 2.62 7.27 -9.31
C PRO A 78 1.27 7.20 -8.57
N ARG A 79 0.42 6.27 -9.00
CA ARG A 79 -0.78 5.85 -8.28
C ARG A 79 -0.75 4.35 -8.08
N VAL A 80 -1.15 3.90 -6.91
CA VAL A 80 -1.16 2.48 -6.59
C VAL A 80 -2.58 2.06 -6.23
N GLU A 81 -3.10 1.07 -6.94
CA GLU A 81 -4.33 0.39 -6.56
C GLU A 81 -3.98 -0.89 -5.79
N VAL A 82 -4.48 -0.99 -4.56
CA VAL A 82 -4.25 -2.12 -3.66
C VAL A 82 -5.53 -2.94 -3.58
N LEU A 83 -5.50 -4.15 -4.12
CA LEU A 83 -6.60 -5.11 -4.07
C LEU A 83 -6.42 -6.05 -2.89
N ILE A 84 -7.41 -6.14 -2.01
CA ILE A 84 -7.38 -7.02 -0.83
C ILE A 84 -8.63 -7.89 -0.81
N SER A 85 -8.44 -9.21 -0.91
CA SER A 85 -9.52 -10.18 -0.89
C SER A 85 -10.29 -10.15 0.44
N PRO A 86 -11.63 -10.14 0.41
CA PRO A 86 -12.45 -10.25 1.61
C PRO A 86 -12.54 -11.68 2.17
N GLY A 87 -12.03 -12.68 1.47
CA GLY A 87 -12.21 -14.10 1.78
C GLY A 87 -11.31 -14.68 2.88
N GLN A 88 -10.57 -13.83 3.61
CA GLN A 88 -9.71 -14.23 4.72
C GLN A 88 -10.32 -13.86 6.06
N GLY A 89 -9.80 -14.45 7.15
CA GLY A 89 -10.09 -13.98 8.51
C GLY A 89 -9.44 -12.59 8.77
N PRO A 90 -9.87 -11.86 9.81
CA PRO A 90 -9.41 -10.47 10.04
C PRO A 90 -7.88 -10.33 10.12
N ARG A 91 -7.19 -11.25 10.79
CA ARG A 91 -5.72 -11.23 10.89
C ARG A 91 -5.05 -11.49 9.53
N GLY A 92 -5.62 -12.36 8.70
CA GLY A 92 -5.15 -12.60 7.34
C GLY A 92 -5.33 -11.37 6.46
N ILE A 93 -6.48 -10.70 6.54
CA ILE A 93 -6.74 -9.44 5.83
C ILE A 93 -5.73 -8.36 6.27
N GLN A 94 -5.50 -8.23 7.57
CA GLN A 94 -4.53 -7.25 8.10
C GLN A 94 -3.11 -7.54 7.61
N ALA A 95 -2.67 -8.79 7.64
CA ALA A 95 -1.34 -9.18 7.16
C ALA A 95 -1.19 -8.93 5.65
N THR A 96 -2.21 -9.30 4.86
CA THR A 96 -2.25 -9.02 3.43
C THR A 96 -2.22 -7.51 3.17
N ALA A 97 -3.03 -6.74 3.88
CA ALA A 97 -3.03 -5.28 3.76
C ALA A 97 -1.68 -4.67 4.13
N LEU A 98 -1.04 -5.16 5.20
CA LEU A 98 0.29 -4.70 5.62
C LEU A 98 1.33 -4.91 4.53
N HIS A 99 1.33 -6.08 3.88
CA HIS A 99 2.22 -6.42 2.77
C HIS A 99 1.96 -5.53 1.54
N GLU A 100 0.72 -5.50 1.06
CA GLU A 100 0.39 -4.77 -0.18
C GLU A 100 0.55 -3.25 -0.04
N LEU A 101 0.28 -2.71 1.15
CA LEU A 101 0.56 -1.31 1.45
C LEU A 101 2.07 -1.02 1.46
N GLY A 102 2.92 -1.98 1.84
CA GLY A 102 4.36 -1.84 1.71
C GLY A 102 4.79 -1.59 0.27
N HIS A 103 4.21 -2.32 -0.70
CA HIS A 103 4.40 -2.04 -2.12
C HIS A 103 3.91 -0.64 -2.50
N ALA A 104 2.74 -0.26 -2.01
CA ALA A 104 2.18 1.06 -2.28
C ALA A 104 3.04 2.21 -1.73
N PHE A 105 3.80 1.97 -0.67
CA PHE A 105 4.73 2.93 -0.08
C PHE A 105 6.16 2.81 -0.60
N GLY A 106 6.37 2.04 -1.68
CA GLY A 106 7.63 1.99 -2.43
C GLY A 106 8.47 0.74 -2.22
N LEU A 107 8.11 -0.17 -1.32
CA LEU A 107 8.83 -1.42 -1.09
C LEU A 107 8.43 -2.49 -2.12
N TRP A 108 8.85 -2.33 -3.38
CA TRP A 108 8.46 -3.26 -4.47
C TRP A 108 9.18 -4.60 -4.45
N GLY A 109 10.27 -4.70 -3.69
CA GLY A 109 10.97 -5.96 -3.47
C GLY A 109 10.33 -6.79 -2.35
N HIS A 110 10.77 -8.06 -2.25
CA HIS A 110 10.34 -8.96 -1.20
C HIS A 110 11.52 -9.40 -0.31
N SER A 111 11.21 -9.67 0.95
CA SER A 111 12.13 -10.27 1.90
C SER A 111 12.13 -11.80 1.77
N ASP A 112 13.29 -12.40 2.03
CA ASP A 112 13.51 -13.83 2.14
C ASP A 112 13.13 -14.41 3.53
N ARG A 113 12.72 -13.54 4.47
CA ARG A 113 12.37 -13.95 5.84
C ARG A 113 10.87 -13.93 6.06
N ALA A 114 10.30 -15.08 6.41
CA ALA A 114 8.87 -15.26 6.63
C ALA A 114 8.27 -14.41 7.76
N GLY A 115 9.10 -13.87 8.67
CA GLY A 115 8.67 -12.97 9.75
C GLY A 115 8.60 -11.50 9.37
N ASP A 116 9.05 -11.12 8.18
CA ASP A 116 8.94 -9.75 7.68
C ASP A 116 7.57 -9.52 7.04
N ALA A 117 7.04 -8.30 7.15
CA ALA A 117 5.78 -7.94 6.48
C ALA A 117 5.92 -8.04 4.95
N MET A 118 7.12 -7.75 4.42
CA MET A 118 7.43 -7.85 2.99
C MET A 118 7.95 -9.21 2.55
N ALA A 119 7.66 -10.30 3.30
CA ALA A 119 8.11 -11.64 2.94
C ALA A 119 7.54 -12.10 1.59
N ALA A 120 8.40 -12.68 0.73
CA ALA A 120 7.97 -13.31 -0.53
C ALA A 120 7.04 -14.50 -0.30
N GLN A 121 7.28 -15.22 0.80
CA GLN A 121 6.44 -16.33 1.24
C GLN A 121 6.12 -16.14 2.72
N PRO A 122 4.86 -15.82 3.05
CA PRO A 122 4.45 -15.67 4.44
C PRO A 122 4.61 -16.99 5.19
N GLY A 123 4.95 -16.91 6.46
CA GLY A 123 5.00 -18.05 7.36
C GLY A 123 3.62 -18.58 7.75
N GLY A 124 3.57 -19.57 8.63
CA GLY A 124 2.32 -20.17 9.11
C GLY A 124 1.44 -19.25 9.97
N GLN A 125 1.98 -18.11 10.40
CA GLN A 125 1.23 -17.12 11.19
C GLN A 125 1.21 -15.77 10.48
N PRO A 126 0.06 -15.04 10.50
CA PRO A 126 -0.03 -13.72 9.92
C PRO A 126 0.92 -12.72 10.60
N VAL A 127 1.73 -12.01 9.82
CA VAL A 127 2.59 -10.91 10.28
C VAL A 127 1.75 -9.64 10.36
N LEU A 128 1.67 -9.04 11.54
CA LEU A 128 0.81 -7.87 11.81
C LEU A 128 1.59 -6.60 12.15
N GLU A 129 2.91 -6.72 12.26
CA GLU A 129 3.82 -5.61 12.56
C GLU A 129 4.99 -5.60 11.58
N LEU A 130 5.59 -4.43 11.41
CA LEU A 130 6.79 -4.29 10.59
C LEU A 130 8.01 -4.80 11.36
N SER A 131 8.79 -5.64 10.72
CA SER A 131 10.07 -6.09 11.27
C SER A 131 11.09 -4.93 11.32
N PRO A 132 12.20 -5.07 12.06
CA PRO A 132 13.31 -4.11 11.97
C PRO A 132 13.84 -3.94 10.54
N ARG A 133 13.84 -5.01 9.74
CA ARG A 133 14.30 -4.99 8.34
C ARG A 133 13.34 -4.21 7.44
N ASP A 134 12.01 -4.41 7.58
CA ASP A 134 11.02 -3.66 6.82
C ASP A 134 11.19 -2.15 7.06
N ARG A 135 11.33 -1.75 8.33
CA ARG A 135 11.54 -0.35 8.71
C ARG A 135 12.86 0.21 8.19
N ALA A 136 13.95 -0.54 8.32
CA ALA A 136 15.26 -0.10 7.83
C ALA A 136 15.27 0.06 6.31
N THR A 137 14.60 -0.85 5.58
CA THR A 137 14.49 -0.77 4.12
C THR A 137 13.68 0.47 3.69
N LEU A 138 12.54 0.73 4.37
CA LEU A 138 11.75 1.93 4.11
C LEU A 138 12.56 3.20 4.38
N GLN A 139 13.24 3.26 5.52
CA GLN A 139 14.07 4.42 5.88
C GLN A 139 15.21 4.64 4.87
N TRP A 140 15.87 3.58 4.44
CA TRP A 140 16.89 3.66 3.41
C TRP A 140 16.31 4.20 2.10
N LEU A 141 15.15 3.69 1.67
CA LEU A 141 14.48 4.13 0.44
C LEU A 141 14.15 5.62 0.48
N GLN A 142 13.64 6.12 1.61
CA GLN A 142 13.30 7.54 1.78
C GLN A 142 14.52 8.48 1.73
N GLN A 143 15.71 7.96 1.94
CA GLN A 143 16.97 8.73 1.87
C GLN A 143 17.59 8.75 0.47
N GLN A 144 17.02 8.03 -0.51
CA GLN A 144 17.58 7.97 -1.86
C GLN A 144 17.32 9.27 -2.62
N PRO A 145 18.34 9.84 -3.29
CA PRO A 145 18.21 11.12 -3.98
C PRO A 145 17.25 11.11 -5.18
N GLY A 146 16.98 9.95 -5.77
CA GLY A 146 16.03 9.80 -6.88
C GLY A 146 14.56 10.04 -6.53
N LEU A 147 14.23 10.12 -5.24
CA LEU A 147 12.88 10.43 -4.74
C LEU A 147 12.74 11.91 -4.34
N ALA A 148 13.82 12.69 -4.37
CA ALA A 148 13.80 14.12 -4.18
C ALA A 148 13.40 14.83 -5.49
N GLU A 149 12.79 16.01 -5.38
CA GLU A 149 12.53 16.85 -6.55
C GLU A 149 13.84 17.06 -7.34
N PRO A 150 13.79 17.01 -8.69
CA PRO A 150 14.97 17.31 -9.50
C PRO A 150 15.47 18.71 -9.13
N ALA A 151 16.77 18.82 -8.87
CA ALA A 151 17.41 20.11 -8.59
C ALA A 151 17.01 21.10 -9.69
N ALA A 152 16.55 22.28 -9.31
CA ALA A 152 16.23 23.34 -10.26
C ALA A 152 17.47 23.58 -11.15
N PRO A 153 17.30 23.71 -12.48
CA PRO A 153 18.43 24.00 -13.36
C PRO A 153 19.14 25.27 -12.89
N PRO A 154 20.47 25.36 -13.04
CA PRO A 154 21.22 26.57 -12.68
C PRO A 154 20.61 27.74 -13.44
N ARG A 155 20.31 28.80 -12.73
CA ARG A 155 19.82 30.03 -13.35
C ARG A 155 20.95 30.61 -14.23
N PRO A 156 20.66 31.12 -15.43
CA PRO A 156 21.64 31.74 -16.32
C PRO A 156 22.27 32.98 -15.70
#